data_a4b8812e4e18bbe42faccf02b835f50e
#
_entry.id   a4b8812e4e18bbe42faccf02b835f50e
#
_cell.length_a   1.000
_cell.length_b   1.000
_cell.length_c   1.000
_cell.angle_alpha   90.00
_cell.angle_beta   90.00
_cell.angle_gamma   90.00
#
_symmetry.space_group_name_H-M   'P 1'
#
loop_
_entity.id
_entity.type
_entity.pdbx_description
1 polymer ?
#
loop_
_entity_poly.entity_id
_entity_poly.type
_entity_poly.pdbx_seq_one_letter_code
_entity_poly.pdbx_strand_id
1 'polypeptide(L)'
;MGALAAPILPGQVKDWQNWMKELNGPRKEEFRKFNARHGITSHRAWLQTGPDGSSTVIVVVEGPGADTMMAEAATSKDPFDVYFREHVTAAHGFDFKAPLPPPSEAVLDIGN
;
A
#
# COMPACT_ATOMS: atom_id res chain seq x y z
N MET A 1 5.61 -11.03 -6.94
CA MET A 1 4.30 -10.57 -6.48
C MET A 1 4.26 -10.57 -4.96
N GLY A 2 3.77 -9.49 -4.37
CA GLY A 2 3.58 -9.38 -2.94
C GLY A 2 2.15 -9.01 -2.61
N ALA A 3 1.61 -9.60 -1.56
CA ALA A 3 0.28 -9.29 -1.05
C ALA A 3 0.38 -8.89 0.43
N LEU A 4 -0.44 -7.93 0.83
CA LEU A 4 -0.49 -7.44 2.21
C LEU A 4 -1.93 -7.12 2.58
N ALA A 5 -2.34 -7.56 3.77
CA ALA A 5 -3.60 -7.14 4.36
C ALA A 5 -3.29 -6.15 5.48
N ALA A 6 -3.85 -4.96 5.39
CA ALA A 6 -3.59 -3.88 6.35
C ALA A 6 -4.91 -3.33 6.90
N PRO A 7 -5.19 -3.54 8.20
CA PRO A 7 -6.36 -2.93 8.82
C PRO A 7 -6.30 -1.40 8.73
N ILE A 8 -7.45 -0.77 8.53
CA ILE A 8 -7.55 0.68 8.59
C ILE A 8 -7.88 1.09 10.03
N LEU A 9 -7.16 2.07 10.55
CA LEU A 9 -7.40 2.60 11.89
C LEU A 9 -8.83 3.16 12.00
N PRO A 10 -9.48 3.05 13.17
CA PRO A 10 -10.82 3.61 13.38
C PRO A 10 -10.88 5.08 12.98
N GLY A 11 -11.91 5.45 12.21
CA GLY A 11 -12.13 6.82 11.75
C GLY A 11 -11.33 7.23 10.52
N GLN A 12 -10.50 6.35 9.95
CA GLN A 12 -9.61 6.69 8.82
C GLN A 12 -10.10 6.19 7.46
N VAL A 13 -11.23 5.49 7.39
CA VAL A 13 -11.72 4.90 6.14
C VAL A 13 -11.99 5.97 5.08
N LYS A 14 -12.66 7.06 5.47
CA LYS A 14 -12.98 8.12 4.52
C LYS A 14 -11.74 8.82 3.99
N ASP A 15 -10.77 9.09 4.85
CA ASP A 15 -9.50 9.72 4.45
C ASP A 15 -8.72 8.79 3.52
N TRP A 16 -8.71 7.47 3.80
CA TRP A 16 -8.09 6.50 2.92
C TRP A 16 -8.78 6.46 1.55
N GLN A 17 -10.11 6.48 1.51
CA GLN A 17 -10.86 6.51 0.25
C GLN A 17 -10.56 7.78 -0.54
N ASN A 18 -10.45 8.93 0.11
CA ASN A 18 -10.06 10.18 -0.54
C ASN A 18 -8.65 10.12 -1.11
N TRP A 19 -7.73 9.49 -0.38
CA TRP A 19 -6.36 9.26 -0.87
C TRP A 19 -6.36 8.39 -2.12
N MET A 20 -7.14 7.31 -2.15
CA MET A 20 -7.26 6.47 -3.35
C MET A 20 -7.80 7.26 -4.54
N LYS A 21 -8.73 8.18 -4.32
CA LYS A 21 -9.21 9.08 -5.39
C LYS A 21 -8.11 9.99 -5.92
N GLU A 22 -7.22 10.47 -5.05
CA GLU A 22 -6.06 11.25 -5.49
C GLU A 22 -5.12 10.42 -6.36
N LEU A 23 -4.80 9.20 -5.94
CA LEU A 23 -3.91 8.30 -6.68
C LEU A 23 -4.52 7.83 -8.02
N ASN A 24 -5.83 7.70 -8.10
CA ASN A 24 -6.54 7.36 -9.32
C ASN A 24 -6.80 8.56 -10.24
N GLY A 25 -6.60 9.77 -9.74
CA GLY A 25 -6.93 11.02 -10.44
C GLY A 25 -5.78 12.00 -10.52
N PRO A 26 -5.79 13.10 -9.70
CA PRO A 26 -4.82 14.19 -9.85
C PRO A 26 -3.36 13.77 -9.69
N ARG A 27 -3.08 12.73 -8.87
CA ARG A 27 -1.73 12.25 -8.61
C ARG A 27 -1.39 10.95 -9.34
N LYS A 28 -2.19 10.56 -10.32
CA LYS A 28 -2.02 9.29 -11.05
C LYS A 28 -0.64 9.19 -11.70
N GLU A 29 -0.17 10.23 -12.36
CA GLU A 29 1.13 10.21 -13.01
C GLU A 29 2.29 10.19 -12.01
N GLU A 30 2.16 10.90 -10.90
CA GLU A 30 3.15 10.83 -9.81
C GLU A 30 3.24 9.41 -9.24
N PHE A 31 2.09 8.76 -9.06
CA PHE A 31 2.02 7.39 -8.55
C PHE A 31 2.62 6.39 -9.55
N ARG A 32 2.36 6.57 -10.85
CA ARG A 32 2.99 5.75 -11.89
C ARG A 32 4.51 5.89 -11.87
N LYS A 33 5.03 7.10 -11.71
CA LYS A 33 6.47 7.35 -11.58
C LYS A 33 7.05 6.71 -10.32
N PHE A 34 6.33 6.80 -9.20
CA PHE A 34 6.69 6.11 -7.97
C PHE A 34 6.82 4.61 -8.19
N ASN A 35 5.80 3.99 -8.79
CA ASN A 35 5.84 2.56 -9.09
C ASN A 35 7.01 2.20 -10.01
N ALA A 36 7.25 2.98 -11.06
CA ALA A 36 8.36 2.72 -11.98
C ALA A 36 9.72 2.81 -11.28
N ARG A 37 9.92 3.82 -10.41
CA ARG A 37 11.18 3.97 -9.65
C ARG A 37 11.43 2.79 -8.73
N HIS A 38 10.39 2.20 -8.18
CA HIS A 38 10.49 1.07 -7.25
C HIS A 38 10.36 -0.29 -7.92
N GLY A 39 10.35 -0.35 -9.24
CA GLY A 39 10.29 -1.61 -9.98
C GLY A 39 8.94 -2.31 -9.87
N ILE A 40 7.86 -1.53 -9.76
CA ILE A 40 6.50 -2.05 -9.64
C ILE A 40 5.79 -1.93 -10.98
N THR A 41 5.24 -3.04 -11.48
CA THR A 41 4.50 -3.10 -12.74
C THR A 41 2.99 -3.08 -12.55
N SER A 42 2.50 -3.48 -11.38
CA SER A 42 1.08 -3.43 -11.03
C SER A 42 0.94 -3.19 -9.54
N HIS A 43 0.05 -2.28 -9.17
CA HIS A 43 -0.21 -1.91 -7.79
C HIS A 43 -1.73 -1.76 -7.64
N ARG A 44 -2.35 -2.68 -6.93
CA ARG A 44 -3.80 -2.76 -6.78
C ARG A 44 -4.17 -2.84 -5.30
N ALA A 45 -5.32 -2.26 -4.96
CA ALA A 45 -5.83 -2.30 -3.60
C ALA A 45 -7.33 -2.51 -3.61
N TRP A 46 -7.81 -3.27 -2.65
CA TRP A 46 -9.24 -3.52 -2.42
C TRP A 46 -9.57 -3.17 -0.97
N LEU A 47 -10.79 -2.71 -0.76
CA LEU A 47 -11.33 -2.46 0.57
C LEU A 47 -12.27 -3.60 0.95
N GLN A 48 -12.01 -4.24 2.09
CA GLN A 48 -12.84 -5.29 2.64
C GLN A 48 -13.45 -4.82 3.95
N THR A 49 -14.78 -4.77 4.04
CA THR A 49 -15.49 -4.42 5.28
C THR A 49 -16.00 -5.70 5.93
N GLY A 50 -15.66 -5.89 7.19
CA GLY A 50 -16.08 -7.04 7.97
C GLY A 50 -17.47 -6.87 8.60
N PRO A 51 -18.05 -7.96 9.14
CA PRO A 51 -19.37 -7.92 9.76
C PRO A 51 -19.46 -6.99 10.96
N ASP A 52 -18.34 -6.74 11.64
CA ASP A 52 -18.23 -5.85 12.79
C ASP A 52 -18.04 -4.38 12.39
N GLY A 53 -18.04 -4.08 11.09
CA GLY A 53 -17.82 -2.74 10.57
C GLY A 53 -16.35 -2.34 10.44
N SER A 54 -15.41 -3.20 10.82
CA SER A 54 -13.98 -2.95 10.61
C SER A 54 -13.63 -3.05 9.13
N SER A 55 -12.61 -2.33 8.72
CA SER A 55 -12.16 -2.30 7.32
C SER A 55 -10.69 -2.71 7.21
N THR A 56 -10.39 -3.46 6.15
CA THR A 56 -9.04 -3.92 5.84
C THR A 56 -8.76 -3.62 4.37
N VAL A 57 -7.56 -3.11 4.10
CA VAL A 57 -7.08 -2.94 2.72
C VAL A 57 -6.30 -4.19 2.34
N ILE A 58 -6.62 -4.72 1.17
CA ILE A 58 -5.86 -5.83 0.57
C ILE A 58 -5.07 -5.25 -0.58
N VAL A 59 -3.74 -5.30 -0.49
CA VAL A 59 -2.84 -4.74 -1.50
C VAL A 59 -2.12 -5.87 -2.22
N VAL A 60 -2.10 -5.81 -3.55
CA VAL A 60 -1.31 -6.74 -4.37
C VAL A 60 -0.39 -5.93 -5.27
N VAL A 61 0.90 -6.20 -5.17
CA VAL A 61 1.96 -5.50 -5.91
C VAL A 61 2.70 -6.52 -6.76
N GLU A 62 2.92 -6.20 -8.02
CA GLU A 62 3.68 -7.04 -8.95
C GLU A 62 4.88 -6.27 -9.49
N GLY A 63 5.93 -7.00 -9.84
CA GLY A 63 7.15 -6.46 -10.41
C GLY A 63 8.39 -6.87 -9.65
N PRO A 64 9.59 -6.65 -10.24
CA PRO A 64 10.85 -7.03 -9.60
C PRO A 64 11.10 -6.32 -8.26
N GLY A 65 10.51 -5.15 -8.03
CA GLY A 65 10.65 -4.40 -6.78
C GLY A 65 9.57 -4.66 -5.75
N ALA A 66 8.67 -5.64 -5.97
CA ALA A 66 7.55 -5.88 -5.07
C ALA A 66 7.97 -6.21 -3.63
N ASP A 67 9.12 -6.90 -3.45
CA ASP A 67 9.60 -7.31 -2.13
C ASP A 67 10.38 -6.21 -1.39
N THR A 68 10.82 -5.17 -2.10
CA THR A 68 11.69 -4.13 -1.52
C THR A 68 11.05 -2.75 -1.47
N MET A 69 9.93 -2.53 -2.14
CA MET A 69 9.30 -1.22 -2.27
C MET A 69 9.05 -0.53 -0.92
N MET A 70 8.47 -1.23 0.04
CA MET A 70 8.14 -0.63 1.34
C MET A 70 9.39 -0.26 2.13
N ALA A 71 10.43 -1.09 2.08
CA ALA A 71 11.69 -0.78 2.73
C ALA A 71 12.38 0.43 2.08
N GLU A 72 12.32 0.55 0.76
CA GLU A 72 12.85 1.70 0.04
C GLU A 72 12.06 2.98 0.36
N ALA A 73 10.73 2.90 0.37
CA ALA A 73 9.88 4.03 0.70
C ALA A 73 10.08 4.51 2.15
N ALA A 74 10.44 3.60 3.04
CA ALA A 74 10.67 3.91 4.46
C ALA A 74 11.81 4.92 4.68
N THR A 75 12.82 4.91 3.83
CA THR A 75 14.01 5.76 3.97
C THR A 75 14.16 6.79 2.87
N SER A 76 13.32 6.76 1.86
CA SER A 76 13.38 7.67 0.72
C SER A 76 13.12 9.11 1.15
N LYS A 77 13.86 10.06 0.54
CA LYS A 77 13.67 11.50 0.72
C LYS A 77 12.93 12.12 -0.45
N ASP A 78 12.56 11.34 -1.47
CA ASP A 78 11.73 11.83 -2.57
C ASP A 78 10.40 12.35 -2.01
N PRO A 79 9.95 13.56 -2.42
CA PRO A 79 8.72 14.14 -1.86
C PRO A 79 7.48 13.27 -2.01
N PHE A 80 7.35 12.55 -3.13
CA PHE A 80 6.21 11.66 -3.31
C PHE A 80 6.30 10.45 -2.38
N ASP A 81 7.49 9.89 -2.18
CA ASP A 81 7.69 8.75 -1.27
C ASP A 81 7.38 9.14 0.18
N VAL A 82 7.76 10.35 0.58
CA VAL A 82 7.39 10.92 1.89
C VAL A 82 5.88 11.03 2.03
N TYR A 83 5.21 11.60 1.03
CA TYR A 83 3.74 11.70 0.96
C TYR A 83 3.10 10.32 1.07
N PHE A 84 3.60 9.33 0.32
CA PHE A 84 3.07 7.97 0.33
C PHE A 84 3.16 7.33 1.71
N ARG A 85 4.34 7.35 2.33
CA ARG A 85 4.50 6.73 3.65
C ARG A 85 3.71 7.45 4.75
N GLU A 86 3.56 8.77 4.68
CA GLU A 86 2.75 9.52 5.63
C GLU A 86 1.28 9.09 5.56
N HIS A 87 0.75 8.86 4.35
CA HIS A 87 -0.61 8.38 4.18
C HIS A 87 -0.78 6.94 4.64
N VAL A 88 0.20 6.08 4.40
CA VAL A 88 0.19 4.70 4.92
C VAL A 88 0.18 4.72 6.45
N THR A 89 1.01 5.55 7.08
CA THR A 89 1.04 5.68 8.54
C THR A 89 -0.30 6.18 9.09
N ALA A 90 -0.89 7.19 8.46
CA ALA A 90 -2.17 7.74 8.89
C ALA A 90 -3.31 6.72 8.78
N ALA A 91 -3.33 5.94 7.71
CA ALA A 91 -4.40 4.97 7.46
C ALA A 91 -4.27 3.70 8.31
N HIS A 92 -3.04 3.20 8.51
CA HIS A 92 -2.79 1.87 9.05
C HIS A 92 -2.01 1.87 10.37
N GLY A 93 -1.43 2.99 10.77
CA GLY A 93 -0.62 3.07 11.97
C GLY A 93 0.76 2.43 11.84
N PHE A 94 1.24 2.18 10.62
CA PHE A 94 2.58 1.63 10.41
C PHE A 94 3.65 2.64 10.80
N ASP A 95 4.62 2.21 11.60
CA ASP A 95 5.80 2.99 11.93
C ASP A 95 6.96 2.54 11.05
N PHE A 96 7.31 3.39 10.07
CA PHE A 96 8.40 3.08 9.13
C PHE A 96 9.80 3.11 9.77
N LYS A 97 9.90 3.53 11.05
CA LYS A 97 11.14 3.45 11.83
C LYS A 97 11.27 2.13 12.59
N ALA A 98 10.21 1.34 12.62
CA ALA A 98 10.17 0.01 13.23
C ALA A 98 10.12 -1.06 12.13
N PRO A 99 10.32 -2.35 12.47
CA PRO A 99 10.13 -3.42 11.49
C PRO A 99 8.73 -3.39 10.93
N LEU A 100 8.62 -3.43 9.58
CA LEU A 100 7.34 -3.43 8.89
C LEU A 100 6.71 -4.81 8.97
N PRO A 101 5.34 -4.91 8.91
CA PRO A 101 4.69 -6.21 8.89
C PRO A 101 5.15 -7.01 7.66
N PRO A 102 5.34 -8.32 7.80
CA PRO A 102 5.72 -9.16 6.67
C PRO A 102 4.59 -9.24 5.64
N PRO A 103 4.90 -9.50 4.37
CA PRO A 103 3.88 -9.73 3.36
C PRO A 103 3.06 -10.98 3.69
N SER A 104 1.85 -11.07 3.13
CA SER A 104 1.01 -12.24 3.30
C SER A 104 1.68 -13.48 2.69
N GLU A 105 1.63 -14.59 3.40
CA GLU A 105 2.20 -15.85 2.95
C GLU A 105 1.24 -16.52 1.97
N ALA A 106 1.75 -16.92 0.79
CA ALA A 106 0.98 -17.69 -0.17
C ALA A 106 0.86 -19.14 0.34
N VAL A 107 -0.35 -19.55 0.68
CA VAL A 107 -0.63 -20.91 1.18
C VAL A 107 -1.36 -21.76 0.15
N LEU A 108 -1.83 -21.19 -0.94
CA LEU A 108 -2.41 -21.87 -2.08
C LEU A 108 -2.04 -21.09 -3.33
N ASP A 109 -1.37 -21.76 -4.24
CA ASP A 109 -0.92 -21.16 -5.49
C ASP A 109 -0.99 -22.26 -6.57
N ILE A 110 -2.15 -22.37 -7.21
CA ILE A 110 -2.43 -23.37 -8.23
C ILE A 110 -2.88 -22.66 -9.50
N GLY A 111 -2.10 -22.82 -10.57
CA GLY A 111 -2.49 -22.38 -11.90
C GLY A 111 -3.34 -23.43 -12.60
N ASN A 112 -4.24 -23.00 -13.47
CA ASN A 112 -5.03 -23.89 -14.33
C ASN A 112 -4.58 -23.78 -15.76
#